data_1e21689578a9baadff46f5a551a39861
#
_entry.id   1e21689578a9baadff46f5a551a39861
#
_cell.length_a   1.000
_cell.length_b   1.000
_cell.length_c   1.000
_cell.angle_alpha   90.00
_cell.angle_beta   90.00
_cell.angle_gamma   90.00
#
_symmetry.space_group_name_H-M   'P 1'
#
loop_
_entity.id
_entity.type
_entity.pdbx_description
1 polymer ?
#
loop_
_entity_poly.entity_id
_entity_poly.type
_entity_poly.pdbx_seq_one_letter_code
_entity_poly.pdbx_strand_id
1 'polypeptide(L)'
;KTQIFGTEGTIILEDKTEEILFAKKGKEFEKMHFEDPNASLEGINKGIWNVSVVSLLKELVSAIREKRSLNHGSTFEDGLKNQIVVDAVLESTVKRKWIDL
;
A
#
# COMPACT_ATOMS: atom_id res chain seq x y z
N LYS A 1 -7.41 -9.98 -2.34
CA LYS A 1 -6.87 -9.96 -3.71
C LYS A 1 -7.02 -8.58 -4.31
N THR A 2 -5.92 -7.97 -4.73
CA THR A 2 -5.89 -6.68 -5.43
C THR A 2 -5.46 -6.89 -6.87
N GLN A 3 -6.15 -6.25 -7.82
CA GLN A 3 -5.85 -6.34 -9.24
C GLN A 3 -5.70 -4.93 -9.81
N ILE A 4 -4.62 -4.70 -10.53
CA ILE A 4 -4.31 -3.41 -11.18
C ILE A 4 -4.20 -3.67 -12.68
N PHE A 5 -5.10 -3.07 -13.46
CA PHE A 5 -5.14 -3.18 -14.90
C PHE A 5 -4.56 -1.92 -15.53
N GLY A 6 -3.53 -2.11 -16.36
CA GLY A 6 -2.90 -1.05 -17.13
C GLY A 6 -2.98 -1.32 -18.63
N THR A 7 -2.65 -0.32 -19.45
CA THR A 7 -2.63 -0.43 -20.91
C THR A 7 -1.59 -1.41 -21.42
N GLU A 8 -0.50 -1.58 -20.68
CA GLU A 8 0.65 -2.41 -21.05
C GLU A 8 0.71 -3.76 -20.31
N GLY A 9 -0.14 -3.95 -19.30
CA GLY A 9 -0.14 -5.19 -18.51
C GLY A 9 -1.04 -5.15 -17.31
N THR A 10 -1.01 -6.25 -16.55
CA THR A 10 -1.83 -6.43 -15.34
C THR A 10 -0.96 -6.95 -14.19
N ILE A 11 -1.17 -6.41 -13.00
CA ILE A 11 -0.55 -6.89 -11.76
C ILE A 11 -1.66 -7.45 -10.85
N ILE A 12 -1.40 -8.60 -10.25
CA ILE A 12 -2.27 -9.23 -9.27
C ILE A 12 -1.48 -9.42 -7.96
N LEU A 13 -2.06 -8.94 -6.87
CA LEU A 13 -1.56 -9.16 -5.52
C LEU A 13 -2.49 -10.17 -4.84
N GLU A 14 -1.95 -11.33 -4.49
CA GLU A 14 -2.67 -12.38 -3.78
C GLU A 14 -2.39 -12.29 -2.28
N ASP A 15 -3.34 -11.76 -1.51
CA ASP A 15 -3.15 -11.48 -0.08
C ASP A 15 -2.90 -12.75 0.76
N LYS A 16 -3.49 -13.88 0.35
CA LYS A 16 -3.37 -15.14 1.11
C LYS A 16 -2.01 -15.82 0.94
N THR A 17 -1.45 -15.75 -0.27
CA THR A 17 -0.17 -16.36 -0.61
C THR A 17 0.98 -15.37 -0.59
N GLU A 18 0.66 -14.08 -0.44
CA GLU A 18 1.61 -12.97 -0.52
C GLU A 18 2.39 -12.96 -1.85
N GLU A 19 1.74 -13.42 -2.92
CA GLU A 19 2.33 -13.51 -4.24
C GLU A 19 1.97 -12.32 -5.11
N ILE A 20 2.93 -11.89 -5.90
CA ILE A 20 2.74 -10.89 -6.95
C ILE A 20 2.83 -11.60 -8.29
N LEU A 21 1.75 -11.51 -9.07
CA LEU A 21 1.70 -12.01 -10.43
C LEU A 21 1.67 -10.82 -11.40
N PHE A 22 2.45 -10.89 -12.45
CA PHE A 22 2.50 -9.87 -13.49
C PHE A 22 2.33 -10.50 -14.87
N ALA A 23 1.54 -9.86 -15.71
CA ALA A 23 1.43 -10.20 -17.12
C ALA A 23 1.55 -8.94 -17.97
N LYS A 24 2.41 -8.95 -18.98
CA LYS A 24 2.35 -7.98 -20.07
C LYS A 24 1.13 -8.26 -20.92
N LYS A 25 0.63 -7.24 -21.61
CA LYS A 25 -0.50 -7.36 -22.54
C LYS A 25 -0.32 -8.52 -23.51
N GLY A 26 -1.25 -9.45 -23.53
CA GLY A 26 -1.23 -10.61 -24.40
C GLY A 26 -0.22 -11.70 -24.02
N LYS A 27 0.33 -11.66 -22.81
CA LYS A 27 1.22 -12.69 -22.25
C LYS A 27 0.57 -13.37 -21.06
N GLU A 28 1.10 -14.55 -20.69
CA GLU A 28 0.71 -15.27 -19.50
C GLU A 28 1.22 -14.57 -18.24
N PHE A 29 0.59 -14.90 -17.09
CA PHE A 29 1.03 -14.39 -15.81
C PHE A 29 2.30 -15.09 -15.35
N GLU A 30 3.26 -14.29 -14.92
CA GLU A 30 4.50 -14.75 -14.31
C GLU A 30 4.54 -14.31 -12.85
N LYS A 31 5.07 -15.18 -11.97
CA LYS A 31 5.29 -14.84 -10.57
C LYS A 31 6.50 -13.92 -10.45
N MET A 32 6.31 -12.75 -9.86
CA MET A 32 7.41 -11.87 -9.53
C MET A 32 8.05 -12.31 -8.22
N HIS A 33 9.36 -12.49 -8.23
CA HIS A 33 10.15 -12.69 -7.02
C HIS A 33 10.54 -11.33 -6.45
N PHE A 34 10.17 -11.12 -5.21
CA PHE A 34 10.52 -9.93 -4.45
C PHE A 34 11.14 -10.35 -3.12
N GLU A 35 12.34 -9.87 -2.85
CA GLU A 35 12.99 -10.05 -1.56
C GLU A 35 12.85 -8.78 -0.73
N ASP A 36 12.14 -8.87 0.39
CA ASP A 36 12.07 -7.77 1.34
C ASP A 36 13.26 -7.85 2.31
N PRO A 37 14.11 -6.81 2.34
CA PRO A 37 15.27 -6.79 3.22
C PRO A 37 14.92 -6.82 4.72
N ASN A 38 13.65 -6.57 5.06
CA ASN A 38 13.16 -6.60 6.43
C ASN A 38 12.56 -7.97 6.82
N ALA A 39 12.33 -8.86 5.86
CA ALA A 39 11.72 -10.17 6.12
C ALA A 39 12.61 -11.11 6.96
N SER A 40 13.92 -10.85 7.04
CA SER A 40 14.90 -11.63 7.78
C SER A 40 15.23 -11.09 9.19
N LEU A 41 14.55 -10.01 9.62
CA LEU A 41 14.81 -9.43 10.93
C LEU A 41 14.37 -10.37 12.06
N GLU A 42 15.27 -10.58 13.03
CA GLU A 42 14.97 -11.36 14.22
C GLU A 42 13.97 -10.66 15.13
N GLY A 43 13.14 -11.43 15.82
CA GLY A 43 12.14 -10.92 16.77
C GLY A 43 10.87 -10.34 16.12
N ILE A 44 10.76 -10.40 14.80
CA ILE A 44 9.57 -9.94 14.08
C ILE A 44 8.84 -11.16 13.50
N ASN A 45 7.55 -11.27 13.77
CA ASN A 45 6.73 -12.29 13.13
C ASN A 45 6.72 -12.06 11.62
N LYS A 46 6.87 -13.14 10.87
CA LYS A 46 6.80 -13.09 9.41
C LYS A 46 5.39 -12.66 8.97
N GLY A 47 5.32 -12.04 7.81
CA GLY A 47 4.08 -11.63 7.19
C GLY A 47 4.11 -10.17 6.73
N ILE A 48 3.40 -9.89 5.66
CA ILE A 48 3.42 -8.60 4.97
C ILE A 48 3.09 -7.41 5.90
N TRP A 49 2.18 -7.59 6.85
CA TRP A 49 1.80 -6.52 7.78
C TRP A 49 2.94 -6.10 8.70
N ASN A 50 3.61 -7.08 9.33
CA ASN A 50 4.71 -6.79 10.25
C ASN A 50 5.91 -6.18 9.52
N VAL A 51 6.24 -6.73 8.36
CA VAL A 51 7.34 -6.24 7.54
C VAL A 51 7.06 -4.83 7.01
N SER A 52 5.80 -4.54 6.60
CA SER A 52 5.38 -3.21 6.16
C SER A 52 5.50 -2.17 7.28
N VAL A 53 5.09 -2.51 8.50
CA VAL A 53 5.24 -1.62 9.66
C VAL A 53 6.71 -1.32 9.94
N VAL A 54 7.57 -2.33 9.88
CA VAL A 54 9.02 -2.15 10.07
C VAL A 54 9.60 -1.23 8.99
N SER A 55 9.23 -1.43 7.74
CA SER A 55 9.67 -0.60 6.62
C SER A 55 9.25 0.86 6.80
N LEU A 56 8.00 1.08 7.21
CA LEU A 56 7.48 2.42 7.50
C LEU A 56 8.24 3.09 8.66
N LEU A 57 8.45 2.37 9.76
CA LEU A 57 9.17 2.90 10.91
C LEU A 57 10.65 3.19 10.61
N LYS A 58 11.31 2.36 9.82
CA LYS A 58 12.68 2.63 9.36
C LYS A 58 12.75 3.91 8.54
N GLU A 59 11.84 4.09 7.60
CA GLU A 59 11.77 5.31 6.79
C GLU A 59 11.49 6.54 7.66
N LEU A 60 10.54 6.46 8.58
CA LEU A 60 10.23 7.56 9.50
C LEU A 60 11.46 7.95 10.35
N VAL A 61 12.14 6.98 10.93
CA VAL A 61 13.35 7.23 11.75
C VAL A 61 14.46 7.85 10.90
N SER A 62 14.67 7.35 9.67
CA SER A 62 15.65 7.93 8.75
C SER A 62 15.31 9.35 8.36
N ALA A 63 14.05 9.62 8.03
CA ALA A 63 13.60 10.97 7.68
C ALA A 63 13.81 11.97 8.83
N ILE A 64 13.50 11.56 10.07
CA ILE A 64 13.73 12.40 11.27
C ILE A 64 15.23 12.67 11.47
N ARG A 65 16.08 11.64 11.40
CA ARG A 65 17.53 11.77 11.58
C ARG A 65 18.18 12.68 10.52
N GLU A 66 17.73 12.52 9.28
CA GLU A 66 18.25 13.25 8.12
C GLU A 66 17.54 14.61 7.90
N LYS A 67 16.54 14.93 8.72
CA LYS A 67 15.73 16.17 8.63
C LYS A 67 15.15 16.39 7.24
N ARG A 68 14.65 15.34 6.63
CA ARG A 68 14.00 15.35 5.30
C ARG A 68 12.55 14.88 5.37
N SER A 69 11.82 15.09 4.30
CA SER A 69 10.50 14.50 4.10
C SER A 69 10.59 12.97 3.90
N LEU A 70 9.48 12.28 4.08
CA LEU A 70 9.38 10.86 3.77
C LEU A 70 9.58 10.64 2.26
N ASN A 71 10.41 9.67 1.88
CA ASN A 71 10.54 9.23 0.49
C ASN A 71 9.39 8.30 0.10
N HIS A 72 8.91 7.52 1.08
CA HIS A 72 7.85 6.53 0.91
C HIS A 72 6.94 6.56 2.13
N GLY A 73 5.70 6.16 1.92
CA GLY A 73 4.69 6.13 2.97
C GLY A 73 3.78 7.35 2.98
N SER A 74 2.64 7.20 3.64
CA SER A 74 1.63 8.24 3.77
C SER A 74 1.99 9.22 4.89
N THR A 75 1.71 10.48 4.64
CA THR A 75 1.85 11.57 5.61
C THR A 75 0.56 11.76 6.41
N PHE A 76 0.60 12.60 7.45
CA PHE A 76 -0.62 13.03 8.15
C PHE A 76 -1.58 13.81 7.24
N GLU A 77 -1.06 14.52 6.25
CA GLU A 77 -1.88 15.20 5.24
C GLU A 77 -2.65 14.20 4.37
N ASP A 78 -2.00 13.12 3.97
CA ASP A 78 -2.67 12.04 3.24
C ASP A 78 -3.74 11.36 4.10
N GLY A 79 -3.46 11.17 5.39
CA GLY A 79 -4.43 10.67 6.37
C GLY A 79 -5.64 11.60 6.50
N LEU A 80 -5.43 12.90 6.55
CA LEU A 80 -6.51 13.88 6.59
C LEU A 80 -7.36 13.83 5.32
N LYS A 81 -6.76 13.76 4.13
CA LYS A 81 -7.49 13.61 2.87
C LYS A 81 -8.35 12.36 2.85
N ASN A 82 -7.80 11.24 3.32
CA ASN A 82 -8.57 10.00 3.44
C ASN A 82 -9.74 10.14 4.42
N GLN A 83 -9.54 10.81 5.56
CA GLN A 83 -10.62 11.01 6.53
C GLN A 83 -11.75 11.87 5.96
N ILE A 84 -11.44 12.91 5.20
CA ILE A 84 -12.44 13.74 4.51
C ILE A 84 -13.32 12.88 3.59
N VAL A 85 -12.71 11.96 2.83
CA VAL A 85 -13.45 11.03 1.97
C VAL A 85 -14.37 10.11 2.80
N VAL A 86 -13.86 9.54 3.89
CA VAL A 86 -14.65 8.67 4.77
C VAL A 86 -15.84 9.42 5.36
N ASP A 87 -15.63 10.63 5.85
CA ASP A 87 -16.69 11.46 6.43
C ASP A 87 -17.75 11.83 5.37
N ALA A 88 -17.31 12.15 4.15
CA ALA A 88 -18.24 12.41 3.03
C ALA A 88 -19.08 11.19 2.64
N VAL A 89 -18.50 9.99 2.66
CA VAL A 89 -19.24 8.73 2.44
C VAL A 89 -20.31 8.52 3.52
N LEU A 90 -19.96 8.73 4.79
CA LEU A 90 -20.92 8.64 5.89
C LEU A 90 -22.04 9.66 5.75
N GLU A 91 -21.70 10.91 5.44
CA GLU A 91 -22.67 11.98 5.20
C GLU A 91 -23.58 11.67 4.01
N SER A 92 -23.02 11.18 2.91
CA SER A 92 -23.78 10.76 1.71
C SER A 92 -24.79 9.66 2.06
N THR A 93 -24.40 8.72 2.90
CA THR A 93 -25.28 7.62 3.35
C THR A 93 -26.49 8.15 4.12
N VAL A 94 -26.27 9.13 5.01
CA VAL A 94 -27.33 9.74 5.81
C VAL A 94 -28.23 10.64 4.96
N LYS A 95 -27.62 11.51 4.15
CA LYS A 95 -28.32 12.50 3.33
C LYS A 95 -28.89 11.93 2.03
N ARG A 96 -28.49 10.72 1.64
CA ARG A 96 -28.85 10.05 0.37
C ARG A 96 -28.63 10.92 -0.86
N LYS A 97 -27.50 11.62 -0.89
CA LYS A 97 -27.09 12.47 -2.01
C LYS A 97 -25.57 12.45 -2.18
N TRP A 98 -25.12 12.85 -3.34
CA TRP A 98 -23.70 13.10 -3.58
C TRP A 98 -23.19 14.23 -2.67
N ILE A 99 -21.98 14.09 -2.19
CA ILE A 99 -21.25 15.10 -1.39
C ILE A 99 -20.04 15.51 -2.21
N ASP A 100 -19.88 16.79 -2.43
CA ASP A 100 -18.69 17.38 -3.05
C ASP A 100 -17.56 17.46 -2.00
N LEU A 101 -16.33 17.15 -2.42
CA LEU A 101 -15.12 17.13 -1.56
C LEU A 101 -14.30 18.41 -1.76
#